data_f2896abd9dd001fb78538291b4d966da
#
_entry.id   f2896abd9dd001fb78538291b4d966da
#
_cell.length_a   1.000
_cell.length_b   1.000
_cell.length_c   1.000
_cell.angle_alpha   90.00
_cell.angle_beta   90.00
_cell.angle_gamma   90.00
#
_symmetry.space_group_name_H-M   'P 1'
#
loop_
_entity.id
_entity.type
_entity.pdbx_description
1 polymer ?
#
loop_
_entity_poly.entity_id
_entity_poly.type
_entity_poly.pdbx_seq_one_letter_code
_entity_poly.pdbx_strand_id
1 'polypeptide(L)'
;MEKILQLCEMFCCNLDTLIKGNVTREEKEDLYGYDQQMNRFSLLTASSVAMIIASVGLMVILEVLLQGIVHEDVMAIGMFAMVGIAVSILIVSGINHRYFKKRYSTVQDFYTEEERYRFNRKFAVAIAAGVCLILFGLCLNMGLELLEDPVLEEAGGGIQLFFVAAAVWIFIYFGVQRAKYEVGEYNKKNRGEQDSGAKLTGKISGVIMLLATAIFFYFGLVLDMFRIAWVVFPIGGLLCAAANVIWGDKK
;
A
#
# COMPACT_ATOMS: atom_id res chain seq x y z
N MET A 1 18.68 -18.28 -47.31
CA MET A 1 17.58 -17.61 -46.65
C MET A 1 17.12 -18.36 -45.39
N GLU A 2 16.95 -19.66 -45.41
CA GLU A 2 16.55 -20.49 -44.25
C GLU A 2 17.48 -20.34 -43.05
N LYS A 3 18.82 -20.30 -43.22
CA LYS A 3 19.78 -20.13 -42.12
C LYS A 3 19.71 -18.78 -41.47
N ILE A 4 19.29 -17.75 -42.18
CA ILE A 4 19.13 -16.39 -41.64
C ILE A 4 17.83 -16.30 -40.83
N LEU A 5 16.78 -16.97 -41.28
CA LEU A 5 15.53 -17.10 -40.53
C LEU A 5 15.73 -17.88 -39.22
N GLN A 6 16.50 -18.97 -39.24
CA GLN A 6 16.88 -19.71 -38.02
C GLN A 6 17.71 -18.88 -37.06
N LEU A 7 18.60 -18.01 -37.56
CA LEU A 7 19.32 -17.04 -36.71
C LEU A 7 18.39 -15.98 -36.12
N CYS A 8 17.42 -15.47 -36.87
CA CYS A 8 16.44 -14.53 -36.35
C CYS A 8 15.55 -15.15 -35.26
N GLU A 9 15.16 -16.41 -35.42
CA GLU A 9 14.41 -17.16 -34.39
C GLU A 9 15.25 -17.41 -33.14
N MET A 10 16.54 -17.79 -33.33
CA MET A 10 17.46 -18.07 -32.21
C MET A 10 17.80 -16.80 -31.40
N PHE A 11 17.92 -15.64 -32.07
CA PHE A 11 18.20 -14.35 -31.42
C PHE A 11 16.95 -13.51 -31.12
N CYS A 12 15.74 -14.05 -31.42
CA CYS A 12 14.46 -13.35 -31.27
C CYS A 12 14.48 -11.94 -31.87
N CYS A 13 15.10 -11.76 -33.02
CA CYS A 13 15.20 -10.47 -33.71
C CYS A 13 14.62 -10.54 -35.12
N ASN A 14 14.15 -9.39 -35.63
CA ASN A 14 13.61 -9.29 -36.97
C ASN A 14 14.75 -9.23 -38.01
N LEU A 15 14.54 -9.73 -39.21
CA LEU A 15 15.53 -9.77 -40.29
C LEU A 15 16.11 -8.39 -40.59
N ASP A 16 15.27 -7.35 -40.52
CA ASP A 16 15.64 -5.95 -40.76
C ASP A 16 16.62 -5.42 -39.70
N THR A 17 16.45 -5.87 -38.45
CA THR A 17 17.30 -5.55 -37.29
C THR A 17 18.67 -6.22 -37.40
N LEU A 18 18.69 -7.47 -37.92
CA LEU A 18 19.89 -8.24 -38.10
C LEU A 18 20.76 -7.67 -39.26
N ILE A 19 20.13 -7.16 -40.32
CA ILE A 19 20.81 -6.62 -41.52
C ILE A 19 21.28 -5.19 -41.29
N LYS A 20 20.52 -4.35 -40.58
CA LYS A 20 20.89 -2.94 -40.35
C LYS A 20 21.88 -2.74 -39.21
N GLY A 21 22.22 -3.81 -38.46
CA GLY A 21 23.16 -3.73 -37.34
C GLY A 21 22.68 -2.90 -36.16
N ASN A 22 21.49 -2.34 -36.23
CA ASN A 22 20.83 -1.66 -35.13
C ASN A 22 20.03 -2.71 -34.35
N VAL A 23 20.67 -3.43 -33.46
CA VAL A 23 19.99 -4.10 -32.33
C VAL A 23 19.58 -2.98 -31.35
N THR A 24 18.73 -2.08 -31.80
CA THR A 24 17.87 -1.36 -30.89
C THR A 24 17.05 -2.46 -30.22
N ARG A 25 17.39 -2.72 -28.97
CA ARG A 25 16.58 -3.51 -28.05
C ARG A 25 15.14 -3.09 -28.36
N GLU A 26 14.32 -4.00 -28.94
CA GLU A 26 12.91 -3.71 -29.13
C GLU A 26 12.45 -3.15 -27.79
N GLU A 27 12.04 -1.90 -27.77
CA GLU A 27 11.42 -1.32 -26.58
C GLU A 27 10.24 -2.24 -26.30
N LYS A 28 10.37 -3.04 -25.26
CA LYS A 28 9.32 -3.95 -24.86
C LYS A 28 8.15 -3.08 -24.48
N GLU A 29 7.18 -2.95 -25.36
CA GLU A 29 5.98 -2.15 -25.16
C GLU A 29 5.04 -2.82 -24.17
N ASP A 30 4.36 -2.02 -23.39
CA ASP A 30 3.25 -2.47 -22.53
C ASP A 30 2.01 -2.82 -23.40
N LEU A 31 1.98 -4.05 -23.93
CA LEU A 31 0.93 -4.54 -24.83
C LEU A 31 -0.45 -4.60 -24.15
N TYR A 32 -0.53 -4.59 -22.82
CA TYR A 32 -1.77 -4.84 -22.06
C TYR A 32 -2.23 -3.65 -21.23
N GLY A 33 -1.51 -2.55 -21.24
CA GLY A 33 -1.80 -1.38 -20.38
C GLY A 33 -1.55 -1.65 -18.89
N TYR A 34 -0.63 -2.56 -18.58
CA TYR A 34 -0.27 -2.93 -17.22
C TYR A 34 0.27 -1.73 -16.43
N ASP A 35 1.13 -0.91 -17.03
CA ASP A 35 1.70 0.27 -16.41
C ASP A 35 0.62 1.27 -16.00
N GLN A 36 -0.29 1.58 -16.93
CA GLN A 36 -1.39 2.50 -16.68
C GLN A 36 -2.35 1.97 -15.61
N GLN A 37 -2.67 0.67 -15.66
CA GLN A 37 -3.56 0.04 -14.68
C GLN A 37 -2.96 0.06 -13.27
N MET A 38 -1.66 -0.25 -13.12
CA MET A 38 -0.99 -0.23 -11.85
C MET A 38 -0.84 1.19 -11.29
N ASN A 39 -0.56 2.18 -12.15
CA ASN A 39 -0.52 3.59 -11.77
C ASN A 39 -1.89 4.07 -11.26
N ARG A 40 -2.95 3.69 -11.94
CA ARG A 40 -4.32 4.04 -11.54
C ARG A 40 -4.72 3.38 -10.23
N PHE A 41 -4.39 2.09 -10.08
CA PHE A 41 -4.66 1.33 -8.87
C PHE A 41 -3.91 1.90 -7.66
N SER A 42 -2.61 2.24 -7.81
CA SER A 42 -1.81 2.83 -6.73
C SER A 42 -2.36 4.19 -6.29
N LEU A 43 -2.73 5.06 -7.26
CA LEU A 43 -3.27 6.38 -6.98
C LEU A 43 -4.62 6.30 -6.25
N LEU A 44 -5.56 5.51 -6.78
CA LEU A 44 -6.90 5.38 -6.18
C LEU A 44 -6.84 4.76 -4.79
N THR A 45 -6.01 3.73 -4.58
CA THR A 45 -5.86 3.07 -3.29
C THR A 45 -5.23 4.01 -2.26
N ALA A 46 -4.13 4.68 -2.62
CA ALA A 46 -3.46 5.63 -1.74
C ALA A 46 -4.38 6.81 -1.35
N SER A 47 -5.10 7.38 -2.35
CA SER A 47 -6.00 8.51 -2.12
C SER A 47 -7.21 8.12 -1.27
N SER A 48 -7.77 6.92 -1.46
CA SER A 48 -8.89 6.45 -0.66
C SER A 48 -8.50 6.26 0.81
N VAL A 49 -7.35 5.64 1.09
CA VAL A 49 -6.89 5.44 2.47
C VAL A 49 -6.54 6.76 3.13
N ALA A 50 -5.83 7.65 2.43
CA ALA A 50 -5.53 8.98 2.95
C ALA A 50 -6.80 9.81 3.23
N MET A 51 -7.83 9.70 2.39
CA MET A 51 -9.11 10.35 2.56
C MET A 51 -9.84 9.86 3.82
N ILE A 52 -9.76 8.57 4.16
CA ILE A 52 -10.33 8.02 5.40
C ILE A 52 -9.66 8.67 6.62
N ILE A 53 -8.32 8.74 6.64
CA ILE A 53 -7.58 9.35 7.76
C ILE A 53 -7.86 10.86 7.81
N ALA A 54 -7.82 11.54 6.68
CA ALA A 54 -8.07 12.98 6.59
C ALA A 54 -9.49 13.36 7.01
N SER A 55 -10.50 12.49 6.79
CA SER A 55 -11.88 12.74 7.21
C SER A 55 -12.02 12.83 8.73
N VAL A 56 -11.26 12.01 9.47
CA VAL A 56 -11.21 12.08 10.94
C VAL A 56 -10.52 13.36 11.39
N GLY A 57 -9.37 13.71 10.80
CA GLY A 57 -8.67 14.96 11.10
C GLY A 57 -9.52 16.20 10.80
N LEU A 58 -10.27 16.17 9.70
CA LEU A 58 -11.20 17.24 9.35
C LEU A 58 -12.34 17.37 10.37
N MET A 59 -12.90 16.24 10.83
CA MET A 59 -13.94 16.25 11.85
C MET A 59 -13.44 16.91 13.13
N VAL A 60 -12.27 16.53 13.63
CA VAL A 60 -11.66 17.13 14.85
C VAL A 60 -11.48 18.64 14.68
N ILE A 61 -10.96 19.11 13.55
CA ILE A 61 -10.77 20.54 13.32
C ILE A 61 -12.11 21.28 13.23
N LEU A 62 -13.10 20.70 12.55
CA LEU A 62 -14.43 21.33 12.43
C LEU A 62 -15.15 21.37 13.76
N GLU A 63 -15.00 20.37 14.62
CA GLU A 63 -15.55 20.34 15.98
C GLU A 63 -15.06 21.53 16.81
N VAL A 64 -13.76 21.80 16.75
CA VAL A 64 -13.14 22.95 17.43
C VAL A 64 -13.60 24.28 16.83
N LEU A 65 -13.60 24.42 15.50
CA LEU A 65 -13.89 25.68 14.82
C LEU A 65 -15.39 26.04 14.84
N LEU A 66 -16.28 25.03 14.83
CA LEU A 66 -17.73 25.20 14.75
C LEU A 66 -18.42 24.89 16.08
N GLN A 67 -17.68 24.86 17.18
CA GLN A 67 -18.19 24.61 18.51
C GLN A 67 -19.37 25.54 18.85
N GLY A 68 -20.52 24.97 19.17
CA GLY A 68 -21.76 25.71 19.45
C GLY A 68 -22.51 26.27 18.23
N ILE A 69 -22.00 26.11 16.99
CA ILE A 69 -22.67 26.56 15.76
C ILE A 69 -23.34 25.39 15.04
N VAL A 70 -22.69 24.22 15.01
CA VAL A 70 -23.17 23.03 14.31
C VAL A 70 -23.24 21.88 15.31
N HIS A 71 -24.31 21.09 15.23
CA HIS A 71 -24.44 19.88 16.04
C HIS A 71 -23.35 18.86 15.67
N GLU A 72 -22.75 18.22 16.66
CA GLU A 72 -21.73 17.15 16.51
C GLU A 72 -22.21 16.01 15.60
N ASP A 73 -23.50 15.65 15.68
CA ASP A 73 -24.10 14.64 14.81
C ASP A 73 -24.00 14.97 13.31
N VAL A 74 -24.12 16.26 12.94
CA VAL A 74 -24.03 16.69 11.54
C VAL A 74 -22.61 16.55 11.02
N MET A 75 -21.61 16.86 11.85
CA MET A 75 -20.21 16.70 11.50
C MET A 75 -19.84 15.19 11.38
N ALA A 76 -20.35 14.37 12.28
CA ALA A 76 -20.18 12.91 12.21
C ALA A 76 -20.81 12.31 10.94
N ILE A 77 -22.02 12.76 10.54
CA ILE A 77 -22.64 12.36 9.27
C ILE A 77 -21.74 12.72 8.07
N GLY A 78 -21.18 13.93 8.06
CA GLY A 78 -20.24 14.37 7.02
C GLY A 78 -18.99 13.48 6.95
N MET A 79 -18.39 13.15 8.09
CA MET A 79 -17.26 12.23 8.18
C MET A 79 -17.62 10.85 7.63
N PHE A 80 -18.73 10.25 8.07
CA PHE A 80 -19.16 8.94 7.58
C PHE A 80 -19.47 8.94 6.09
N ALA A 81 -20.01 10.03 5.54
CA ALA A 81 -20.23 10.17 4.11
C ALA A 81 -18.89 10.17 3.33
N MET A 82 -17.88 10.89 3.81
CA MET A 82 -16.54 10.89 3.20
C MET A 82 -15.89 9.50 3.28
N VAL A 83 -15.97 8.83 4.42
CA VAL A 83 -15.48 7.46 4.59
C VAL A 83 -16.21 6.50 3.65
N GLY A 84 -17.53 6.62 3.51
CA GLY A 84 -18.32 5.81 2.59
C GLY A 84 -17.90 5.96 1.13
N ILE A 85 -17.63 7.19 0.69
CA ILE A 85 -17.10 7.47 -0.66
C ILE A 85 -15.71 6.84 -0.82
N ALA A 86 -14.81 7.03 0.13
CA ALA A 86 -13.46 6.50 0.08
C ALA A 86 -13.44 4.96 0.00
N VAL A 87 -14.25 4.30 0.84
CA VAL A 87 -14.41 2.84 0.83
C VAL A 87 -15.00 2.35 -0.50
N SER A 88 -15.97 3.06 -1.06
CA SER A 88 -16.54 2.71 -2.36
C SER A 88 -15.50 2.76 -3.49
N ILE A 89 -14.67 3.80 -3.52
CA ILE A 89 -13.56 3.92 -4.48
C ILE A 89 -12.57 2.76 -4.29
N LEU A 90 -12.25 2.41 -3.05
CA LEU A 90 -11.31 1.34 -2.72
C LEU A 90 -11.83 -0.03 -3.19
N ILE A 91 -13.12 -0.30 -2.98
CA ILE A 91 -13.78 -1.53 -3.44
C ILE A 91 -13.76 -1.62 -4.96
N VAL A 92 -14.19 -0.57 -5.66
CA VAL A 92 -14.23 -0.55 -7.13
C VAL A 92 -12.83 -0.68 -7.70
N SER A 93 -11.84 0.03 -7.15
CA SER A 93 -10.43 -0.08 -7.57
C SER A 93 -9.89 -1.49 -7.36
N GLY A 94 -10.17 -2.12 -6.22
CA GLY A 94 -9.76 -3.49 -5.90
C GLY A 94 -10.41 -4.54 -6.82
N ILE A 95 -11.69 -4.39 -7.13
CA ILE A 95 -12.41 -5.27 -8.05
C ILE A 95 -11.82 -5.13 -9.46
N ASN A 96 -11.62 -3.92 -9.97
CA ASN A 96 -11.03 -3.67 -11.29
C ASN A 96 -9.62 -4.27 -11.39
N HIS A 97 -8.81 -4.11 -10.34
CA HIS A 97 -7.47 -4.72 -10.29
C HIS A 97 -7.55 -6.26 -10.32
N ARG A 98 -8.49 -6.88 -9.61
CA ARG A 98 -8.71 -8.34 -9.64
C ARG A 98 -9.13 -8.82 -11.02
N TYR A 99 -10.04 -8.11 -11.69
CA TYR A 99 -10.45 -8.45 -13.06
C TYR A 99 -9.29 -8.36 -14.05
N PHE A 100 -8.49 -7.31 -13.95
CA PHE A 100 -7.28 -7.16 -14.76
C PHE A 100 -6.30 -8.32 -14.53
N LYS A 101 -6.01 -8.67 -13.29
CA LYS A 101 -5.17 -9.82 -12.91
C LYS A 101 -5.68 -11.14 -13.47
N LYS A 102 -6.99 -11.35 -13.45
CA LYS A 102 -7.61 -12.58 -13.96
C LYS A 102 -7.53 -12.64 -15.49
N ARG A 103 -7.66 -11.50 -16.17
CA ARG A 103 -7.61 -11.41 -17.63
C ARG A 103 -6.18 -11.52 -18.16
N TYR A 104 -5.22 -10.90 -17.48
CA TYR A 104 -3.81 -10.85 -17.86
C TYR A 104 -2.96 -11.47 -16.75
N SER A 105 -3.04 -12.79 -16.65
CA SER A 105 -2.34 -13.55 -15.60
C SER A 105 -0.82 -13.54 -15.77
N THR A 106 -0.33 -13.31 -16.98
CA THR A 106 1.09 -13.24 -17.31
C THR A 106 1.33 -11.99 -18.15
N VAL A 107 2.25 -11.15 -17.69
CA VAL A 107 2.68 -9.91 -18.35
C VAL A 107 4.15 -10.06 -18.69
N GLN A 108 4.55 -9.61 -19.89
CA GLN A 108 5.97 -9.56 -20.25
C GLN A 108 6.65 -8.45 -19.45
N ASP A 109 7.86 -8.73 -18.98
CA ASP A 109 8.65 -7.72 -18.27
C ASP A 109 9.29 -6.76 -19.28
N PHE A 110 8.79 -5.53 -19.31
CA PHE A 110 9.24 -4.48 -20.20
C PHE A 110 10.05 -3.39 -19.49
N TYR A 111 10.16 -3.45 -18.15
CA TYR A 111 10.94 -2.48 -17.40
C TYR A 111 12.44 -2.74 -17.53
N THR A 112 13.22 -1.66 -17.73
CA THR A 112 14.67 -1.71 -17.75
C THR A 112 15.24 -1.72 -16.33
N GLU A 113 16.45 -2.29 -16.18
CA GLU A 113 17.15 -2.25 -14.88
C GLU A 113 17.45 -0.81 -14.42
N GLU A 114 17.64 0.11 -15.36
CA GLU A 114 17.89 1.52 -15.06
C GLU A 114 16.63 2.21 -14.49
N GLU A 115 15.44 1.88 -15.01
CA GLU A 115 14.15 2.37 -14.48
C GLU A 115 13.88 1.84 -13.08
N ARG A 116 14.16 0.56 -12.84
CA ARG A 116 14.07 -0.07 -11.51
C ARG A 116 15.00 0.59 -10.51
N TYR A 117 16.26 0.85 -10.91
CA TYR A 117 17.23 1.53 -10.05
C TYR A 117 16.79 2.96 -9.73
N ARG A 118 16.37 3.74 -10.73
CA ARG A 118 15.83 5.09 -10.54
C ARG A 118 14.60 5.08 -9.62
N PHE A 119 13.71 4.13 -9.81
CA PHE A 119 12.53 3.99 -8.96
C PHE A 119 12.90 3.63 -7.51
N ASN A 120 13.78 2.66 -7.29
CA ASN A 120 14.22 2.26 -5.95
C ASN A 120 14.83 3.44 -5.16
N ARG A 121 15.58 4.30 -5.84
CA ARG A 121 16.10 5.53 -5.24
C ARG A 121 14.98 6.50 -4.84
N LYS A 122 13.99 6.70 -5.72
CA LYS A 122 12.80 7.53 -5.42
C LYS A 122 11.99 6.93 -4.27
N PHE A 123 11.85 5.62 -4.24
CA PHE A 123 11.14 4.90 -3.17
C PHE A 123 11.80 5.13 -1.81
N ALA A 124 13.13 5.00 -1.71
CA ALA A 124 13.85 5.25 -0.46
C ALA A 124 13.65 6.68 0.06
N VAL A 125 13.74 7.68 -0.84
CA VAL A 125 13.51 9.09 -0.51
C VAL A 125 12.06 9.31 -0.08
N ALA A 126 11.08 8.69 -0.76
CA ALA A 126 9.67 8.80 -0.43
C ALA A 126 9.35 8.24 0.97
N ILE A 127 9.93 7.08 1.32
CA ILE A 127 9.76 6.49 2.66
C ILE A 127 10.37 7.43 3.72
N ALA A 128 11.59 7.94 3.50
CA ALA A 128 12.20 8.89 4.42
C ALA A 128 11.36 10.16 4.60
N ALA A 129 10.85 10.72 3.50
CA ALA A 129 9.98 11.90 3.52
C ALA A 129 8.68 11.63 4.28
N GLY A 130 8.05 10.47 4.09
CA GLY A 130 6.84 10.08 4.84
C GLY A 130 7.08 9.98 6.34
N VAL A 131 8.21 9.38 6.76
CA VAL A 131 8.60 9.33 8.18
C VAL A 131 8.83 10.74 8.74
N CYS A 132 9.56 11.58 8.00
CA CYS A 132 9.79 12.97 8.40
C CYS A 132 8.47 13.75 8.54
N LEU A 133 7.50 13.54 7.65
CA LEU A 133 6.18 14.16 7.73
C LEU A 133 5.45 13.81 9.03
N ILE A 134 5.45 12.51 9.40
CA ILE A 134 4.82 12.07 10.65
C ILE A 134 5.49 12.71 11.85
N LEU A 135 6.83 12.69 11.91
CA LEU A 135 7.58 13.29 13.01
C LEU A 135 7.38 14.80 13.07
N PHE A 136 7.34 15.48 11.93
CA PHE A 136 7.06 16.90 11.86
C PHE A 136 5.66 17.24 12.40
N GLY A 137 4.64 16.48 12.00
CA GLY A 137 3.28 16.63 12.53
C GLY A 137 3.23 16.43 14.04
N LEU A 138 3.97 15.45 14.55
CA LEU A 138 4.06 15.19 15.99
C LEU A 138 4.73 16.36 16.74
N CYS A 139 5.85 16.85 16.24
CA CYS A 139 6.55 18.00 16.83
C CYS A 139 5.66 19.26 16.81
N LEU A 140 4.90 19.45 15.72
CA LEU A 140 3.99 20.57 15.59
C LEU A 140 2.84 20.46 16.62
N ASN A 141 2.25 19.29 16.79
CA ASN A 141 1.23 19.06 17.80
C ASN A 141 1.74 19.34 19.20
N MET A 142 2.90 18.79 19.58
CA MET A 142 3.54 19.07 20.87
C MET A 142 3.87 20.57 21.06
N GLY A 143 4.24 21.26 19.98
CA GLY A 143 4.48 22.70 20.00
C GLY A 143 3.20 23.51 20.26
N LEU A 144 2.05 23.07 19.73
CA LEU A 144 0.75 23.69 19.97
C LEU A 144 0.27 23.48 21.41
N GLU A 145 0.50 22.30 21.97
CA GLU A 145 0.20 21.98 23.39
C GLU A 145 0.93 22.92 24.36
N LEU A 146 2.16 23.35 24.04
CA LEU A 146 2.93 24.30 24.87
C LEU A 146 2.35 25.72 24.93
N LEU A 147 1.40 26.06 24.03
CA LEU A 147 0.74 27.36 24.03
C LEU A 147 -0.40 27.47 25.06
N GLU A 148 -0.73 26.37 25.75
CA GLU A 148 -1.77 26.28 26.78
C GLU A 148 -3.15 26.83 26.33
N ASP A 149 -3.41 26.83 25.03
CA ASP A 149 -4.70 27.23 24.44
C ASP A 149 -5.50 25.96 24.09
N PRO A 150 -6.65 25.72 24.75
CA PRO A 150 -7.45 24.51 24.55
C PRO A 150 -7.89 24.31 23.09
N VAL A 151 -8.15 25.41 22.36
CA VAL A 151 -8.56 25.38 20.96
C VAL A 151 -7.42 24.90 20.06
N LEU A 152 -6.20 25.38 20.33
CA LEU A 152 -5.00 24.99 19.57
C LEU A 152 -4.55 23.57 19.90
N GLU A 153 -4.67 23.13 21.15
CA GLU A 153 -4.36 21.78 21.60
C GLU A 153 -5.26 20.75 20.87
N GLU A 154 -6.57 20.97 20.86
CA GLU A 154 -7.53 20.08 20.25
C GLU A 154 -7.40 20.09 18.72
N ALA A 155 -7.25 21.26 18.09
CA ALA A 155 -7.00 21.41 16.65
C ALA A 155 -5.67 20.78 16.21
N GLY A 156 -4.65 20.80 17.08
CA GLY A 156 -3.34 20.20 16.83
C GLY A 156 -3.42 18.70 16.49
N GLY A 157 -4.25 17.95 17.22
CA GLY A 157 -4.52 16.54 16.93
C GLY A 157 -5.13 16.32 15.52
N GLY A 158 -6.08 17.17 15.13
CA GLY A 158 -6.67 17.14 13.79
C GLY A 158 -5.64 17.46 12.70
N ILE A 159 -4.80 18.47 12.91
CA ILE A 159 -3.72 18.86 11.98
C ILE A 159 -2.70 17.71 11.84
N GLN A 160 -2.31 17.08 12.94
CA GLN A 160 -1.41 15.93 12.93
C GLN A 160 -1.94 14.81 12.03
N LEU A 161 -3.25 14.52 12.07
CA LEU A 161 -3.86 13.49 11.22
C LEU A 161 -3.73 13.80 9.72
N PHE A 162 -3.67 15.06 9.29
CA PHE A 162 -3.38 15.39 7.89
C PHE A 162 -1.93 15.06 7.49
N PHE A 163 -0.96 15.29 8.38
CA PHE A 163 0.42 14.86 8.13
C PHE A 163 0.52 13.34 8.05
N VAL A 164 -0.18 12.63 8.93
CA VAL A 164 -0.26 11.16 8.88
C VAL A 164 -0.94 10.70 7.60
N ALA A 165 -2.05 11.32 7.17
CA ALA A 165 -2.74 10.99 5.92
C ALA A 165 -1.83 11.17 4.70
N ALA A 166 -1.05 12.27 4.65
CA ALA A 166 -0.09 12.54 3.58
C ALA A 166 1.06 11.50 3.57
N ALA A 167 1.59 11.14 4.73
CA ALA A 167 2.64 10.13 4.86
C ALA A 167 2.13 8.74 4.42
N VAL A 168 0.93 8.34 4.85
CA VAL A 168 0.30 7.07 4.48
C VAL A 168 0.02 7.03 2.98
N TRP A 169 -0.41 8.16 2.39
CA TRP A 169 -0.56 8.26 0.94
C TRP A 169 0.75 7.96 0.21
N ILE A 170 1.85 8.57 0.66
CA ILE A 170 3.19 8.33 0.09
C ILE A 170 3.56 6.85 0.22
N PHE A 171 3.40 6.25 1.39
CA PHE A 171 3.77 4.86 1.64
C PHE A 171 2.98 3.88 0.76
N ILE A 172 1.66 4.06 0.66
CA ILE A 172 0.82 3.18 -0.15
C ILE A 172 1.10 3.37 -1.63
N TYR A 173 1.18 4.63 -2.10
CA TYR A 173 1.45 4.92 -3.50
C TYR A 173 2.77 4.31 -3.97
N PHE A 174 3.86 4.62 -3.28
CA PHE A 174 5.17 4.10 -3.65
C PHE A 174 5.32 2.60 -3.37
N GLY A 175 4.65 2.06 -2.36
CA GLY A 175 4.63 0.62 -2.08
C GLY A 175 3.98 -0.18 -3.20
N VAL A 176 2.82 0.25 -3.70
CA VAL A 176 2.14 -0.37 -4.84
C VAL A 176 2.93 -0.16 -6.14
N GLN A 177 3.53 1.02 -6.32
CA GLN A 177 4.41 1.31 -7.45
C GLN A 177 5.63 0.39 -7.46
N ARG A 178 6.20 0.05 -6.30
CA ARG A 178 7.30 -0.91 -6.22
C ARG A 178 6.87 -2.29 -6.74
N ALA A 179 5.69 -2.76 -6.32
CA ALA A 179 5.14 -4.03 -6.80
C ALA A 179 4.91 -4.04 -8.33
N LYS A 180 4.68 -2.88 -8.95
CA LYS A 180 4.56 -2.72 -10.41
C LYS A 180 5.85 -3.12 -11.14
N TYR A 181 7.01 -2.73 -10.62
CA TYR A 181 8.30 -3.06 -11.24
C TYR A 181 8.73 -4.52 -11.00
N GLU A 182 8.09 -5.25 -10.10
CA GLU A 182 8.36 -6.67 -9.81
C GLU A 182 7.43 -7.59 -10.63
N VAL A 183 7.45 -7.44 -11.97
CA VAL A 183 6.58 -8.21 -12.91
C VAL A 183 6.77 -9.73 -12.75
N GLY A 184 7.98 -10.19 -12.43
CA GLY A 184 8.25 -11.60 -12.17
C GLY A 184 7.45 -12.16 -10.99
N GLU A 185 7.32 -11.41 -9.89
CA GLU A 185 6.49 -11.77 -8.75
C GLU A 185 4.99 -11.73 -9.08
N TYR A 186 4.56 -10.72 -9.85
CA TYR A 186 3.19 -10.64 -10.34
C TYR A 186 2.81 -11.92 -11.10
N ASN A 187 3.66 -12.36 -12.05
CA ASN A 187 3.44 -13.54 -12.84
C ASN A 187 3.42 -14.82 -11.98
N LYS A 188 4.37 -14.99 -11.05
CA LYS A 188 4.42 -16.13 -10.12
C LYS A 188 3.15 -16.23 -9.26
N LYS A 189 2.73 -15.10 -8.67
CA LYS A 189 1.50 -15.05 -7.88
C LYS A 189 0.25 -15.41 -8.67
N ASN A 190 0.18 -14.99 -9.93
CA ASN A 190 -0.99 -15.23 -10.77
C ASN A 190 -1.03 -16.66 -11.35
N ARG A 191 0.12 -17.28 -11.63
CA ARG A 191 0.23 -18.70 -12.05
C ARG A 191 -0.04 -19.69 -10.92
N GLY A 192 -0.19 -19.21 -9.69
CA GLY A 192 -0.34 -20.09 -8.54
C GLY A 192 0.95 -20.82 -8.13
N GLU A 193 2.07 -20.45 -8.72
CA GLU A 193 3.43 -20.93 -8.41
C GLU A 193 3.96 -20.33 -7.10
N GLN A 194 3.07 -19.93 -6.20
CA GLN A 194 3.49 -19.53 -4.86
C GLN A 194 4.06 -20.77 -4.17
N ASP A 195 5.26 -20.61 -3.68
CA ASP A 195 5.95 -21.61 -2.86
C ASP A 195 4.97 -22.16 -1.80
N SER A 196 4.81 -23.46 -1.75
CA SER A 196 3.87 -24.13 -0.83
C SER A 196 4.15 -23.73 0.62
N GLY A 197 5.42 -23.45 0.95
CA GLY A 197 5.85 -22.91 2.24
C GLY A 197 5.31 -21.53 2.52
N ALA A 198 5.38 -20.59 1.58
CA ALA A 198 4.87 -19.24 1.74
C ALA A 198 3.34 -19.20 1.91
N LYS A 199 2.60 -20.07 1.19
CA LYS A 199 1.14 -20.22 1.37
C LYS A 199 0.79 -20.76 2.75
N LEU A 200 1.53 -21.75 3.25
CA LEU A 200 1.30 -22.34 4.55
C LEU A 200 1.60 -21.33 5.66
N THR A 201 2.74 -20.65 5.57
CA THR A 201 3.14 -19.61 6.52
C THR A 201 2.12 -18.45 6.57
N GLY A 202 1.62 -18.02 5.41
CA GLY A 202 0.57 -16.99 5.35
C GLY A 202 -0.74 -17.41 6.03
N LYS A 203 -1.16 -18.67 5.87
CA LYS A 203 -2.34 -19.23 6.56
C LYS A 203 -2.13 -19.30 8.07
N ILE A 204 -0.98 -19.79 8.52
CA ILE A 204 -0.61 -19.90 9.94
C ILE A 204 -0.58 -18.51 10.58
N SER A 205 0.08 -17.54 9.93
CA SER A 205 0.13 -16.15 10.41
C SER A 205 -1.26 -15.52 10.49
N GLY A 206 -2.14 -15.80 9.52
CA GLY A 206 -3.53 -15.35 9.54
C GLY A 206 -4.30 -15.90 10.75
N VAL A 207 -4.15 -17.19 11.05
CA VAL A 207 -4.80 -17.83 12.22
C VAL A 207 -4.24 -17.24 13.52
N ILE A 208 -2.93 -17.06 13.64
CA ILE A 208 -2.31 -16.45 14.83
C ILE A 208 -2.86 -15.05 15.08
N MET A 209 -2.96 -14.21 14.03
CA MET A 209 -3.48 -12.85 14.18
C MET A 209 -4.98 -12.82 14.49
N LEU A 210 -5.77 -13.75 13.96
CA LEU A 210 -7.20 -13.89 14.34
C LEU A 210 -7.34 -14.27 15.80
N LEU A 211 -6.55 -15.22 16.30
CA LEU A 211 -6.53 -15.59 17.72
C LEU A 211 -6.09 -14.42 18.59
N ALA A 212 -5.04 -13.68 18.19
CA ALA A 212 -4.58 -12.49 18.89
C ALA A 212 -5.71 -11.44 19.00
N THR A 213 -6.47 -11.23 17.92
CA THR A 213 -7.60 -10.31 17.91
C THR A 213 -8.73 -10.80 18.84
N ALA A 214 -9.05 -12.09 18.83
CA ALA A 214 -10.05 -12.66 19.72
C ALA A 214 -9.65 -12.52 21.20
N ILE A 215 -8.39 -12.79 21.53
CA ILE A 215 -7.82 -12.62 22.87
C ILE A 215 -7.84 -11.14 23.29
N PHE A 216 -7.49 -10.22 22.38
CA PHE A 216 -7.57 -8.79 22.63
C PHE A 216 -8.97 -8.34 23.03
N PHE A 217 -10.01 -8.76 22.29
CA PHE A 217 -11.40 -8.44 22.63
C PHE A 217 -11.85 -9.11 23.93
N TYR A 218 -11.42 -10.34 24.18
CA TYR A 218 -11.73 -11.03 25.43
C TYR A 218 -11.15 -10.26 26.64
N PHE A 219 -9.86 -9.92 26.62
CA PHE A 219 -9.25 -9.15 27.71
C PHE A 219 -9.81 -7.73 27.82
N GLY A 220 -10.09 -7.08 26.68
CA GLY A 220 -10.65 -5.74 26.65
C GLY A 220 -12.08 -5.67 27.16
N LEU A 221 -12.99 -6.48 26.59
CA LEU A 221 -14.42 -6.37 26.85
C LEU A 221 -14.89 -7.17 28.08
N VAL A 222 -14.29 -8.34 28.36
CA VAL A 222 -14.72 -9.20 29.47
C VAL A 222 -13.98 -8.87 30.76
N LEU A 223 -12.70 -8.53 30.68
CA LEU A 223 -11.86 -8.26 31.85
C LEU A 223 -11.58 -6.76 32.06
N ASP A 224 -12.10 -5.89 31.19
CA ASP A 224 -11.92 -4.42 31.21
C ASP A 224 -10.45 -3.98 31.29
N MET A 225 -9.55 -4.76 30.66
CA MET A 225 -8.09 -4.56 30.72
C MET A 225 -7.52 -4.05 29.38
N PHE A 226 -8.18 -3.09 28.71
CA PHE A 226 -7.74 -2.55 27.41
C PHE A 226 -6.30 -2.01 27.46
N ARG A 227 -5.86 -1.43 28.59
CA ARG A 227 -4.50 -0.87 28.75
C ARG A 227 -3.40 -1.90 28.55
N ILE A 228 -3.67 -3.19 28.79
CA ILE A 228 -2.67 -4.26 28.71
C ILE A 228 -2.97 -5.17 27.52
N ALA A 229 -4.22 -5.25 27.07
CA ALA A 229 -4.68 -6.16 26.02
C ALA A 229 -3.94 -5.98 24.69
N TRP A 230 -3.50 -4.75 24.35
CA TRP A 230 -2.77 -4.46 23.10
C TRP A 230 -1.44 -5.22 22.97
N VAL A 231 -0.84 -5.67 24.09
CA VAL A 231 0.42 -6.44 24.11
C VAL A 231 0.28 -7.77 23.36
N VAL A 232 -0.94 -8.27 23.19
CA VAL A 232 -1.23 -9.51 22.43
C VAL A 232 -0.81 -9.38 20.96
N PHE A 233 -0.89 -8.18 20.36
CA PHE A 233 -0.50 -7.97 18.96
C PHE A 233 1.00 -8.07 18.70
N PRO A 234 1.89 -7.41 19.47
CA PRO A 234 3.33 -7.65 19.39
C PRO A 234 3.72 -9.11 19.58
N ILE A 235 3.10 -9.81 20.54
CA ILE A 235 3.34 -11.25 20.76
C ILE A 235 2.89 -12.05 19.53
N GLY A 236 1.71 -11.77 19.01
CA GLY A 236 1.21 -12.36 17.77
C GLY A 236 2.16 -12.14 16.58
N GLY A 237 2.70 -10.94 16.45
CA GLY A 237 3.70 -10.61 15.43
C GLY A 237 5.00 -11.43 15.56
N LEU A 238 5.51 -11.61 16.78
CA LEU A 238 6.68 -12.46 17.06
C LEU A 238 6.41 -13.93 16.73
N LEU A 239 5.22 -14.44 17.05
CA LEU A 239 4.82 -15.80 16.68
C LEU A 239 4.70 -15.97 15.17
N CYS A 240 4.20 -14.97 14.44
CA CYS A 240 4.18 -14.99 12.98
C CYS A 240 5.59 -14.97 12.40
N ALA A 241 6.51 -14.20 12.95
CA ALA A 241 7.92 -14.18 12.54
C ALA A 241 8.58 -15.54 12.79
N ALA A 242 8.37 -16.16 13.95
CA ALA A 242 8.86 -17.51 14.26
C ALA A 242 8.28 -18.56 13.30
N ALA A 243 6.98 -18.50 13.00
CA ALA A 243 6.35 -19.37 12.01
C ALA A 243 6.99 -19.22 10.63
N ASN A 244 7.34 -18.00 10.22
CA ASN A 244 8.01 -17.75 8.95
C ASN A 244 9.41 -18.38 8.89
N VAL A 245 10.17 -18.31 9.97
CA VAL A 245 11.51 -18.94 10.06
C VAL A 245 11.41 -20.47 10.01
N ILE A 246 10.39 -21.06 10.65
CA ILE A 246 10.26 -22.53 10.73
C ILE A 246 9.73 -23.15 9.42
N TRP A 247 8.77 -22.48 8.77
CA TRP A 247 8.05 -23.04 7.62
C TRP A 247 8.28 -22.27 6.31
N GLY A 248 8.85 -21.05 6.34
CA GLY A 248 9.09 -20.24 5.16
C GLY A 248 10.23 -20.72 4.27
N ASP A 249 11.24 -21.41 4.83
CA ASP A 249 12.45 -21.88 4.14
C ASP A 249 12.42 -23.35 3.68
N LYS A 250 11.26 -24.00 3.70
CA LYS A 250 11.16 -25.35 3.10
C LYS A 250 11.05 -25.19 1.57
N LYS A 251 12.23 -25.10 0.93
CA LYS A 251 12.42 -25.35 -0.50
C LYS A 251 12.13 -26.80 -0.84
#